data_497df9c49f846f35aea242d6a4e80b7c
#
_entry.id   497df9c49f846f35aea242d6a4e80b7c
#
_cell.length_a   1.000
_cell.length_b   1.000
_cell.length_c   1.000
_cell.angle_alpha   90.00
_cell.angle_beta   90.00
_cell.angle_gamma   90.00
#
_symmetry.space_group_name_H-M   'P 1'
#
loop_
_entity.id
_entity.type
_entity.pdbx_description
1 polymer ?
#
loop_
_entity_poly.entity_id
_entity_poly.type
_entity_poly.pdbx_seq_one_letter_code
_entity_poly.pdbx_strand_id
1 'polypeptide(L)'
;MYESTSRKKLEAYRAGLMANARGEAPRIDAVCIVGETREGTLLMIREFRYPLNSWCIAFPAGLKEPNESIRECVDRELREETGYRLRTDVDEPVRLLPQAGFSSTGLTDEAIQIVFAQVEKAGDAQPEESELIRPFQLSLGDVRHFLNENTTLIGTRAQLILEVFAARAER
;
A
#
# COMPACT_ATOMS: atom_id res chain seq x y z
N MET A 1 -26.54 7.21 -15.04
CA MET A 1 -25.32 6.77 -15.81
C MET A 1 -24.32 6.28 -14.78
N TYR A 2 -23.71 5.12 -14.96
CA TYR A 2 -22.69 4.59 -14.06
C TYR A 2 -21.33 4.82 -14.69
N GLU A 3 -20.46 5.55 -14.01
CA GLU A 3 -19.12 5.86 -14.48
C GLU A 3 -18.09 4.99 -13.74
N SER A 4 -17.13 4.45 -14.46
CA SER A 4 -16.01 3.69 -13.91
C SER A 4 -14.72 4.03 -14.64
N THR A 5 -13.59 3.80 -13.98
CA THR A 5 -12.26 4.03 -14.54
C THR A 5 -11.41 2.76 -14.41
N SER A 6 -10.52 2.54 -15.36
CA SER A 6 -9.55 1.45 -15.34
C SER A 6 -8.23 1.93 -15.92
N ARG A 7 -7.11 1.45 -15.35
CA ARG A 7 -5.77 1.63 -15.91
C ARG A 7 -5.45 0.59 -17.00
N LYS A 8 -6.30 -0.45 -17.13
CA LYS A 8 -6.09 -1.56 -18.06
C LYS A 8 -6.50 -1.17 -19.48
N LYS A 9 -5.83 -1.76 -20.46
CA LYS A 9 -6.31 -1.75 -21.85
C LYS A 9 -7.66 -2.46 -21.92
N LEU A 10 -8.52 -2.08 -22.87
CA LEU A 10 -9.90 -2.56 -22.99
C LEU A 10 -10.03 -4.10 -22.99
N GLU A 11 -9.14 -4.81 -23.66
CA GLU A 11 -9.14 -6.27 -23.68
C GLU A 11 -8.88 -6.88 -22.31
N ALA A 12 -7.87 -6.39 -21.59
CA ALA A 12 -7.53 -6.85 -20.25
C ALA A 12 -8.64 -6.48 -19.24
N TYR A 13 -9.25 -5.31 -19.37
CA TYR A 13 -10.40 -4.91 -18.58
C TYR A 13 -11.58 -5.87 -18.78
N ARG A 14 -11.97 -6.15 -20.04
CA ARG A 14 -13.05 -7.11 -20.36
C ARG A 14 -12.77 -8.50 -19.82
N ALA A 15 -11.53 -8.99 -19.99
CA ALA A 15 -11.14 -10.30 -19.46
C ALA A 15 -11.28 -10.36 -17.93
N GLY A 16 -10.88 -9.29 -17.21
CA GLY A 16 -11.06 -9.17 -15.76
C GLY A 16 -12.52 -9.20 -15.34
N LEU A 17 -13.41 -8.47 -16.02
CA LEU A 17 -14.84 -8.49 -15.74
C LEU A 17 -15.43 -9.90 -15.89
N MET A 18 -15.04 -10.64 -16.93
CA MET A 18 -15.49 -12.00 -17.14
C MET A 18 -14.94 -12.98 -16.09
N ALA A 19 -13.70 -12.81 -15.65
CA ALA A 19 -13.11 -13.59 -14.57
C ALA A 19 -13.85 -13.34 -13.24
N ASN A 20 -14.12 -12.09 -12.91
CA ASN A 20 -14.90 -11.72 -11.73
C ASN A 20 -16.32 -12.32 -11.75
N ALA A 21 -16.98 -12.30 -12.91
CA ALA A 21 -18.32 -12.89 -13.08
C ALA A 21 -18.33 -14.41 -12.86
N ARG A 22 -17.19 -15.09 -13.08
CA ARG A 22 -17.01 -16.53 -12.80
C ARG A 22 -16.54 -16.82 -11.38
N GLY A 23 -16.34 -15.79 -10.55
CA GLY A 23 -15.81 -15.93 -9.19
C GLY A 23 -14.33 -16.31 -9.13
N GLU A 24 -13.57 -16.04 -10.20
CA GLU A 24 -12.12 -16.25 -10.21
C GLU A 24 -11.42 -15.19 -9.36
N ALA A 25 -10.29 -15.56 -8.74
CA ALA A 25 -9.48 -14.62 -7.98
C ALA A 25 -9.00 -13.47 -8.89
N PRO A 26 -9.09 -12.21 -8.43
CA PRO A 26 -8.66 -11.08 -9.24
C PRO A 26 -7.16 -11.12 -9.49
N ARG A 27 -6.74 -10.68 -10.68
CA ARG A 27 -5.33 -10.39 -10.92
C ARG A 27 -4.92 -9.20 -10.07
N ILE A 28 -3.85 -9.36 -9.30
CA ILE A 28 -3.30 -8.30 -8.46
C ILE A 28 -2.65 -7.23 -9.34
N ASP A 29 -3.13 -6.00 -9.24
CA ASP A 29 -2.66 -4.85 -10.00
C ASP A 29 -1.63 -4.02 -9.21
N ALA A 30 -1.75 -4.01 -7.88
CA ALA A 30 -0.91 -3.21 -6.99
C ALA A 30 -0.70 -3.89 -5.64
N VAL A 31 0.29 -3.39 -4.89
CA VAL A 31 0.52 -3.74 -3.49
C VAL A 31 0.30 -2.51 -2.60
N CYS A 32 -0.13 -2.75 -1.34
CA CYS A 32 -0.09 -1.77 -0.26
C CYS A 32 0.71 -2.38 0.88
N ILE A 33 1.80 -1.73 1.29
CA ILE A 33 2.84 -2.31 2.12
C ILE A 33 2.77 -1.76 3.55
N VAL A 34 2.34 -2.60 4.48
CA VAL A 34 2.36 -2.31 5.92
C VAL A 34 3.73 -2.75 6.44
N GLY A 35 4.71 -1.87 6.32
CA GLY A 35 6.08 -2.12 6.73
C GLY A 35 6.27 -1.85 8.23
N GLU A 36 6.84 -2.84 8.95
CA GLU A 36 7.21 -2.71 10.35
C GLU A 36 8.72 -2.85 10.51
N THR A 37 9.35 -1.90 11.20
CA THR A 37 10.79 -1.92 11.50
C THR A 37 11.09 -2.73 12.76
N ARG A 38 12.38 -3.01 13.00
CA ARG A 38 12.82 -3.68 14.24
C ARG A 38 12.49 -2.91 15.51
N GLU A 39 12.43 -1.59 15.39
CA GLU A 39 12.18 -0.66 16.49
C GLU A 39 10.68 -0.58 16.85
N GLY A 40 9.83 -1.35 16.17
CA GLY A 40 8.38 -1.34 16.39
C GLY A 40 7.73 -0.07 15.86
N THR A 41 8.18 0.42 14.72
CA THR A 41 7.57 1.55 14.02
C THR A 41 6.94 1.10 12.70
N LEU A 42 5.84 1.74 12.33
CA LEU A 42 5.23 1.59 11.01
C LEU A 42 5.88 2.56 10.02
N LEU A 43 6.25 2.04 8.85
CA LEU A 43 6.75 2.85 7.75
C LEU A 43 5.58 3.44 6.98
N MET A 44 5.49 4.77 7.00
CA MET A 44 4.42 5.55 6.38
C MET A 44 5.00 6.50 5.36
N ILE A 45 4.15 7.00 4.46
CA ILE A 45 4.49 8.06 3.51
C ILE A 45 3.50 9.23 3.59
N ARG A 46 4.00 10.42 3.28
CA ARG A 46 3.20 11.55 2.82
C ARG A 46 3.43 11.68 1.33
N GLU A 47 2.38 11.51 0.55
CA GLU A 47 2.42 11.58 -0.90
C GLU A 47 1.53 12.71 -1.39
N PHE A 48 1.99 13.50 -2.34
CA PHE A 48 1.16 14.52 -2.98
C PHE A 48 0.24 13.86 -4.01
N ARG A 49 -1.05 13.89 -3.74
CA ARG A 49 -2.07 13.33 -4.64
C ARG A 49 -2.66 14.41 -5.53
N TYR A 50 -2.30 14.41 -6.80
CA TYR A 50 -2.80 15.39 -7.77
C TYR A 50 -4.32 15.50 -7.84
N PRO A 51 -5.12 14.40 -7.79
CA PRO A 51 -6.58 14.51 -7.77
C PRO A 51 -7.13 15.24 -6.55
N LEU A 52 -6.40 15.27 -5.44
CA LEU A 52 -6.77 15.97 -4.20
C LEU A 52 -6.09 17.35 -4.11
N ASN A 53 -5.12 17.62 -4.99
CA ASN A 53 -4.24 18.78 -4.91
C ASN A 53 -3.68 19.00 -3.51
N SER A 54 -3.31 17.92 -2.83
CA SER A 54 -2.87 17.96 -1.44
C SER A 54 -1.99 16.77 -1.05
N TRP A 55 -1.26 16.93 0.06
CA TRP A 55 -0.54 15.84 0.68
C TRP A 55 -1.51 14.89 1.40
N CYS A 56 -1.28 13.60 1.24
CA CYS A 56 -2.09 12.54 1.82
C CYS A 56 -1.19 11.52 2.55
N ILE A 57 -1.60 11.13 3.74
CA ILE A 57 -0.97 10.06 4.52
C ILE A 57 -1.39 8.71 3.93
N ALA A 58 -0.41 7.86 3.68
CA ALA A 58 -0.63 6.52 3.17
C ALA A 58 0.44 5.54 3.70
N PHE A 59 0.25 4.27 3.47
CA PHE A 59 1.31 3.27 3.44
C PHE A 59 1.96 3.25 2.06
N PRO A 60 3.25 2.89 1.94
CA PRO A 60 3.90 2.67 0.66
C PRO A 60 3.08 1.73 -0.22
N ALA A 61 2.94 2.06 -1.50
CA ALA A 61 2.07 1.32 -2.40
C ALA A 61 2.42 1.59 -3.86
N GLY A 62 2.50 0.55 -4.68
CA GLY A 62 2.75 0.75 -6.09
C GLY A 62 2.20 -0.34 -6.99
N LEU A 63 2.28 -0.10 -8.29
CA LEU A 63 1.78 -1.00 -9.30
C LEU A 63 2.72 -2.18 -9.49
N LYS A 64 2.14 -3.36 -9.57
CA LYS A 64 2.89 -4.58 -9.86
C LYS A 64 3.22 -4.65 -11.35
N GLU A 65 4.48 -4.77 -11.68
CA GLU A 65 4.93 -4.95 -13.05
C GLU A 65 4.56 -6.33 -13.64
N PRO A 66 4.47 -6.44 -14.99
CA PRO A 66 4.33 -7.73 -15.65
C PRO A 66 5.48 -8.67 -15.26
N ASN A 67 5.15 -9.92 -14.90
CA ASN A 67 6.10 -10.98 -14.51
C ASN A 67 6.87 -10.74 -13.20
N GLU A 68 6.62 -9.68 -12.48
CA GLU A 68 7.12 -9.42 -11.15
C GLU A 68 6.34 -10.26 -10.13
N SER A 69 7.00 -10.88 -9.17
CA SER A 69 6.34 -11.49 -8.01
C SER A 69 5.88 -10.40 -7.01
N ILE A 70 4.97 -10.75 -6.11
CA ILE A 70 4.56 -9.81 -5.03
C ILE A 70 5.76 -9.38 -4.18
N ARG A 71 6.67 -10.31 -3.86
CA ARG A 71 7.85 -10.03 -3.04
C ARG A 71 8.80 -9.05 -3.74
N GLU A 72 9.05 -9.23 -5.04
CA GLU A 72 9.89 -8.31 -5.83
C GLU A 72 9.27 -6.93 -5.91
N CYS A 73 7.96 -6.85 -6.19
CA CYS A 73 7.20 -5.59 -6.18
C CYS A 73 7.33 -4.86 -4.83
N VAL A 74 7.12 -5.56 -3.73
CA VAL A 74 7.25 -5.01 -2.38
C VAL A 74 8.65 -4.47 -2.12
N ASP A 75 9.71 -5.23 -2.47
CA ASP A 75 11.09 -4.80 -2.22
C ASP A 75 11.49 -3.61 -3.11
N ARG A 76 11.02 -3.56 -4.35
CA ARG A 76 11.23 -2.44 -5.27
C ARG A 76 10.56 -1.18 -4.78
N GLU A 77 9.26 -1.21 -4.51
CA GLU A 77 8.49 -0.06 -4.03
C GLU A 77 9.00 0.50 -2.70
N LEU A 78 9.39 -0.39 -1.77
CA LEU A 78 10.02 0.04 -0.52
C LEU A 78 11.30 0.85 -0.76
N ARG A 79 12.15 0.42 -1.71
CA ARG A 79 13.39 1.13 -2.03
C ARG A 79 13.12 2.48 -2.69
N GLU A 80 12.25 2.49 -3.67
CA GLU A 80 11.92 3.67 -4.46
C GLU A 80 11.25 4.74 -3.59
N GLU A 81 10.17 4.41 -2.92
CA GLU A 81 9.40 5.38 -2.14
C GLU A 81 10.02 5.76 -0.80
N THR A 82 10.79 4.85 -0.18
CA THR A 82 11.18 5.03 1.22
C THR A 82 12.66 4.85 1.54
N GLY A 83 13.41 4.19 0.65
CA GLY A 83 14.79 3.78 0.90
C GLY A 83 14.90 2.63 1.92
N TYR A 84 13.81 1.90 2.17
CA TYR A 84 13.81 0.65 2.94
C TYR A 84 13.81 -0.56 2.00
N ARG A 85 14.04 -1.73 2.56
CA ARG A 85 13.93 -3.03 1.88
C ARG A 85 13.34 -4.07 2.81
N LEU A 86 13.00 -5.21 2.28
CA LEU A 86 12.67 -6.38 3.08
C LEU A 86 13.89 -6.80 3.92
N ARG A 87 13.66 -7.18 5.16
CA ARG A 87 14.71 -7.71 6.04
C ARG A 87 15.30 -8.96 5.46
N THR A 88 16.65 -9.06 5.51
CA THR A 88 17.41 -10.19 4.98
C THR A 88 17.73 -11.25 6.02
N ASP A 89 17.56 -10.93 7.29
CA ASP A 89 17.82 -11.82 8.43
C ASP A 89 16.55 -12.57 8.91
N VAL A 90 15.46 -12.46 8.15
CA VAL A 90 14.18 -13.15 8.39
C VAL A 90 13.83 -13.98 7.17
N ASP A 91 13.53 -15.25 7.38
CA ASP A 91 13.24 -16.20 6.30
C ASP A 91 11.99 -15.80 5.50
N GLU A 92 10.92 -15.40 6.20
CA GLU A 92 9.65 -14.97 5.60
C GLU A 92 9.27 -13.55 6.05
N PRO A 93 9.92 -12.50 5.50
CA PRO A 93 9.65 -11.12 5.90
C PRO A 93 8.33 -10.58 5.36
N VAL A 94 7.58 -11.35 4.58
CA VAL A 94 6.34 -10.94 3.88
C VAL A 94 5.20 -11.86 4.26
N ARG A 95 4.07 -11.27 4.69
CA ARG A 95 2.81 -11.96 4.93
C ARG A 95 1.69 -11.25 4.17
N LEU A 96 0.98 -11.97 3.35
CA LEU A 96 -0.16 -11.44 2.57
C LEU A 96 -1.47 -11.57 3.34
N LEU A 97 -2.41 -10.67 3.11
CA LEU A 97 -3.81 -10.98 3.39
C LEU A 97 -4.27 -12.12 2.46
N PRO A 98 -5.21 -12.97 2.91
CA PRO A 98 -5.63 -14.15 2.15
C PRO A 98 -6.19 -13.82 0.77
N GLN A 99 -6.72 -12.62 0.57
CA GLN A 99 -7.30 -12.19 -0.69
C GLN A 99 -6.90 -10.75 -0.99
N ALA A 100 -6.68 -10.44 -2.27
CA ALA A 100 -6.61 -9.06 -2.74
C ALA A 100 -7.99 -8.40 -2.66
N GLY A 101 -8.02 -7.14 -2.30
CA GLY A 101 -9.24 -6.33 -2.28
C GLY A 101 -9.24 -5.31 -3.41
N PHE A 102 -10.42 -4.86 -3.82
CA PHE A 102 -10.54 -3.76 -4.79
C PHE A 102 -10.39 -2.41 -4.08
N SER A 103 -9.67 -1.47 -4.71
CA SER A 103 -9.38 -0.16 -4.11
C SER A 103 -10.64 0.70 -3.94
N SER A 104 -11.57 0.62 -4.87
CA SER A 104 -12.87 1.30 -4.82
C SER A 104 -13.87 0.55 -5.70
N THR A 105 -14.65 -0.35 -5.10
CA THR A 105 -15.56 -1.27 -5.81
C THR A 105 -16.65 -0.57 -6.63
N GLY A 106 -16.94 0.68 -6.33
CA GLY A 106 -17.89 1.50 -7.08
C GLY A 106 -17.29 2.33 -8.21
N LEU A 107 -15.96 2.36 -8.37
CA LEU A 107 -15.31 3.27 -9.31
C LEU A 107 -14.29 2.57 -10.21
N THR A 108 -13.53 1.61 -9.70
CA THR A 108 -12.41 1.02 -10.44
C THR A 108 -12.33 -0.49 -10.23
N ASP A 109 -11.72 -1.17 -11.18
CA ASP A 109 -11.40 -2.60 -11.16
C ASP A 109 -9.98 -2.89 -10.64
N GLU A 110 -9.32 -1.90 -10.02
CA GLU A 110 -7.99 -2.05 -9.45
C GLU A 110 -8.00 -2.96 -8.23
N ALA A 111 -7.34 -4.12 -8.33
CA ALA A 111 -7.18 -5.07 -7.24
C ALA A 111 -5.83 -4.87 -6.54
N ILE A 112 -5.87 -4.67 -5.22
CA ILE A 112 -4.70 -4.37 -4.39
C ILE A 112 -4.47 -5.47 -3.37
N GLN A 113 -3.25 -6.00 -3.31
CA GLN A 113 -2.82 -6.91 -2.27
C GLN A 113 -2.25 -6.11 -1.08
N ILE A 114 -2.85 -6.27 0.09
CA ILE A 114 -2.27 -5.75 1.34
C ILE A 114 -1.21 -6.73 1.82
N VAL A 115 -0.03 -6.20 2.09
CA VAL A 115 1.17 -6.95 2.46
C VAL A 115 1.69 -6.43 3.79
N PHE A 116 1.88 -7.30 4.77
CA PHE A 116 2.62 -7.00 5.99
C PHE A 116 4.06 -7.39 5.78
N ALA A 117 4.98 -6.46 5.98
CA ALA A 117 6.39 -6.64 5.68
C ALA A 117 7.27 -6.25 6.86
N GLN A 118 8.27 -7.07 7.16
CA GLN A 118 9.37 -6.71 8.05
C GLN A 118 10.44 -6.01 7.23
N VAL A 119 10.77 -4.77 7.62
CA VAL A 119 11.61 -3.89 6.82
C VAL A 119 12.82 -3.36 7.58
N GLU A 120 13.87 -3.03 6.83
CA GLU A 120 15.10 -2.42 7.34
C GLU A 120 15.56 -1.29 6.40
N LYS A 121 16.26 -0.29 6.94
CA LYS A 121 16.80 0.81 6.14
C LYS A 121 17.88 0.28 5.19
N ALA A 122 17.80 0.66 3.92
CA ALA A 122 18.74 0.26 2.87
C ALA A 122 19.53 1.42 2.26
N GLY A 123 18.96 2.63 2.26
CA GLY A 123 19.58 3.81 1.65
C GLY A 123 18.61 4.99 1.65
N ASP A 124 18.83 5.93 0.76
CA ASP A 124 17.92 7.04 0.52
C ASP A 124 16.79 6.61 -0.43
N ALA A 125 15.62 7.22 -0.28
CA ALA A 125 14.51 7.03 -1.20
C ALA A 125 14.86 7.58 -2.58
N GLN A 126 14.39 6.90 -3.62
CA GLN A 126 14.57 7.27 -5.03
C GLN A 126 13.22 7.18 -5.77
N PRO A 127 12.23 8.02 -5.38
CA PRO A 127 10.93 7.99 -6.02
C PRO A 127 11.04 8.37 -7.50
N GLU A 128 10.04 8.01 -8.29
CA GLU A 128 9.96 8.43 -9.67
C GLU A 128 9.88 9.95 -9.79
N GLU A 129 10.35 10.51 -10.91
CA GLU A 129 10.38 11.97 -11.15
C GLU A 129 9.00 12.63 -11.01
N SER A 130 7.93 11.87 -11.28
CA SER A 130 6.54 12.32 -11.17
C SER A 130 5.97 12.22 -9.76
N GLU A 131 6.69 11.61 -8.84
CA GLU A 131 6.21 11.33 -7.49
C GLU A 131 6.80 12.29 -6.46
N LEU A 132 5.93 12.88 -5.66
CA LEU A 132 6.31 13.69 -4.52
C LEU A 132 6.00 12.89 -3.24
N ILE A 133 7.00 12.19 -2.72
CA ILE A 133 6.87 11.29 -1.57
C ILE A 133 7.84 11.69 -0.47
N ARG A 134 7.37 11.63 0.78
CA ARG A 134 8.16 11.88 1.99
C ARG A 134 7.91 10.75 2.99
N PRO A 135 8.83 9.80 3.13
CA PRO A 135 8.68 8.72 4.10
C PRO A 135 8.84 9.25 5.54
N PHE A 136 8.14 8.61 6.46
CA PHE A 136 8.29 8.83 7.90
C PHE A 136 7.96 7.55 8.67
N GLN A 137 8.36 7.50 9.92
CA GLN A 137 8.05 6.39 10.82
C GLN A 137 7.04 6.84 11.86
N LEU A 138 6.10 5.94 12.19
CA LEU A 138 5.11 6.12 13.24
C LEU A 138 5.28 5.00 14.27
N SER A 139 5.62 5.36 15.51
CA SER A 139 5.71 4.40 16.60
C SER A 139 4.36 3.70 16.82
N LEU A 140 4.37 2.39 17.04
CA LEU A 140 3.15 1.64 17.35
C LEU A 140 2.43 2.18 18.59
N GLY A 141 3.19 2.69 19.58
CA GLY A 141 2.63 3.31 20.79
C GLY A 141 1.94 4.65 20.53
N ASP A 142 2.29 5.34 19.45
CA ASP A 142 1.77 6.67 19.12
C ASP A 142 0.61 6.64 18.11
N VAL A 143 0.22 5.46 17.61
CA VAL A 143 -0.79 5.35 16.54
C VAL A 143 -2.12 6.00 16.95
N ARG A 144 -2.61 5.75 18.17
CA ARG A 144 -3.86 6.36 18.65
C ARG A 144 -3.77 7.87 18.74
N HIS A 145 -2.68 8.39 19.32
CA HIS A 145 -2.43 9.82 19.39
C HIS A 145 -2.36 10.45 17.99
N PHE A 146 -1.60 9.81 17.09
CA PHE A 146 -1.51 10.26 15.70
C PHE A 146 -2.88 10.34 15.01
N LEU A 147 -3.74 9.32 15.14
CA LEU A 147 -5.07 9.33 14.54
C LEU A 147 -5.96 10.46 15.07
N ASN A 148 -5.84 10.81 16.35
CA ASN A 148 -6.63 11.87 16.97
C ASN A 148 -6.15 13.27 16.58
N GLU A 149 -4.84 13.48 16.41
CA GLU A 149 -4.24 14.80 16.20
C GLU A 149 -3.91 15.11 14.73
N ASN A 150 -3.95 14.10 13.85
CA ASN A 150 -3.59 14.30 12.45
C ASN A 150 -4.59 15.20 11.73
N THR A 151 -4.08 16.27 11.13
CA THR A 151 -4.83 17.22 10.30
C THR A 151 -4.56 17.08 8.79
N THR A 152 -3.60 16.23 8.41
CA THR A 152 -3.29 15.95 7.01
C THR A 152 -4.32 14.95 6.45
N LEU A 153 -4.71 15.10 5.19
CA LEU A 153 -5.57 14.11 4.55
C LEU A 153 -4.96 12.70 4.68
N ILE A 154 -5.81 11.70 4.86
CA ILE A 154 -5.38 10.33 5.05
C ILE A 154 -6.18 9.38 4.13
N GLY A 155 -5.51 8.44 3.51
CA GLY A 155 -6.17 7.40 2.72
C GLY A 155 -6.98 6.45 3.60
N THR A 156 -8.19 6.08 3.18
CA THR A 156 -9.10 5.22 3.94
C THR A 156 -8.45 3.90 4.37
N ARG A 157 -7.64 3.28 3.51
CA ARG A 157 -6.89 2.06 3.86
C ARG A 157 -5.91 2.30 5.01
N ALA A 158 -5.16 3.39 4.93
CA ALA A 158 -4.21 3.75 5.98
C ALA A 158 -4.94 3.98 7.30
N GLN A 159 -6.03 4.74 7.29
CA GLN A 159 -6.84 4.99 8.48
C GLN A 159 -7.35 3.69 9.11
N LEU A 160 -7.95 2.78 8.33
CA LEU A 160 -8.46 1.51 8.84
C LEU A 160 -7.36 0.60 9.39
N ILE A 161 -6.21 0.52 8.69
CA ILE A 161 -5.08 -0.27 9.16
C ILE A 161 -4.54 0.28 10.48
N LEU A 162 -4.36 1.59 10.59
CA LEU A 162 -3.90 2.25 11.81
C LEU A 162 -4.89 2.06 12.97
N GLU A 163 -6.20 2.11 12.73
CA GLU A 163 -7.21 1.80 13.76
C GLU A 163 -7.08 0.37 14.30
N VAL A 164 -6.77 -0.60 13.42
CA VAL A 164 -6.53 -1.99 13.87
C VAL A 164 -5.29 -2.08 14.76
N PHE A 165 -4.21 -1.35 14.45
CA PHE A 165 -3.01 -1.31 15.30
C PHE A 165 -3.29 -0.61 16.63
N ALA A 166 -3.96 0.53 16.63
CA ALA A 166 -4.34 1.24 17.85
C ALA A 166 -5.20 0.36 18.79
N ALA A 167 -6.23 -0.29 18.23
CA ALA A 167 -7.11 -1.18 19.02
C ALA A 167 -6.39 -2.41 19.58
N ARG A 168 -5.28 -2.85 18.99
CA ARG A 168 -4.46 -3.95 19.55
C ARG A 168 -3.57 -3.49 20.70
N ALA A 169 -3.06 -2.28 20.63
CA ALA A 169 -2.20 -1.70 21.66
C ALA A 169 -2.96 -1.33 22.93
N GLU A 170 -4.28 -1.15 22.85
CA GLU A 170 -5.18 -0.83 23.98
C GLU A 170 -5.66 -2.07 24.77
N ARG A 171 -5.29 -3.29 24.35
CA ARG A 171 -5.64 -4.56 25.02
C ARG A 171 -4.53 -5.06 25.92
#